data_41a30ee99c80b43014359a6174c57a30
#
_entry.id   41a30ee99c80b43014359a6174c57a30
#
_cell.length_a   1.000
_cell.length_b   1.000
_cell.length_c   1.000
_cell.angle_alpha   90.00
_cell.angle_beta   90.00
_cell.angle_gamma   90.00
#
_symmetry.space_group_name_H-M   'P 1'
#
loop_
_entity.id
_entity.type
_entity.pdbx_description
1 polymer ?
#
loop_
_entity_poly.entity_id
_entity_poly.type
_entity_poly.pdbx_seq_one_letter_code
_entity_poly.pdbx_strand_id
1 'polypeptide(L)'
;MPVIEVRFKGNRREYFTPPPPAELADPLRLEDAVIVEVERGQDLGHVTALGDIALKKCARCQGGACGVGEDAAPKVEHRIVRLATEADLRTAGELRVAEEDVRRTTRDKVREHALPMKVSDTEWQWDRRKLTIYFTAEQRVDFRALVRDLAGVFRTRIELRQIGARDEAKRLDGIGRCGRQLCIASWLPEGRPVSLSLAKAQGLSLNPTQISGPCGRLLCCLHYEHDFYVQQRKRFPKEGKTLRTSEGLERVLAIDIFRERVTLRSEAGTTRVVSLDQLQA
;
A
#
# COMPACT_ATOMS: atom_id res chain seq x y z
N MET A 1 13.34 6.74 21.40
CA MET A 1 12.00 6.91 22.01
C MET A 1 11.10 5.82 21.50
N PRO A 2 10.19 5.24 22.28
CA PRO A 2 9.23 4.27 21.78
C PRO A 2 8.32 4.96 20.77
N VAL A 3 8.15 4.32 19.61
CA VAL A 3 7.28 4.77 18.53
C VAL A 3 6.11 3.80 18.40
N ILE A 4 4.93 4.31 18.08
CA ILE A 4 3.70 3.54 17.93
C ILE A 4 3.12 3.82 16.55
N GLU A 5 2.84 2.77 15.78
CA GLU A 5 2.13 2.89 14.51
C GLU A 5 0.62 2.81 14.78
N VAL A 6 -0.11 3.80 14.30
CA VAL A 6 -1.57 3.86 14.40
C VAL A 6 -2.18 3.85 13.01
N ARG A 7 -3.17 3.00 12.82
CA ARG A 7 -3.95 2.87 11.57
C ARG A 7 -5.28 3.59 11.70
N PHE A 8 -5.58 4.39 10.70
CA PHE A 8 -6.83 5.11 10.51
C PHE A 8 -7.68 4.50 9.40
N LYS A 9 -8.81 5.11 9.11
CA LYS A 9 -9.66 4.76 7.98
C LYS A 9 -8.86 4.76 6.66
N GLY A 10 -9.21 3.86 5.75
CA GLY A 10 -8.56 3.74 4.45
C GLY A 10 -7.12 3.25 4.50
N ASN A 11 -6.75 2.48 5.52
CA ASN A 11 -5.41 1.93 5.71
C ASN A 11 -4.29 3.00 5.76
N ARG A 12 -4.64 4.24 6.12
CA ARG A 12 -3.68 5.30 6.43
C ARG A 12 -2.96 4.94 7.72
N ARG A 13 -1.64 5.03 7.73
CA ARG A 13 -0.80 4.73 8.89
C ARG A 13 0.08 5.92 9.19
N GLU A 14 0.15 6.27 10.46
CA GLU A 14 0.99 7.34 10.97
C GLU A 14 1.68 6.90 12.27
N TYR A 15 2.71 7.63 12.65
CA TYR A 15 3.54 7.27 13.79
C TYR A 15 3.41 8.32 14.89
N PHE A 16 3.30 7.83 16.13
CA PHE A 16 3.06 8.65 17.31
C PHE A 16 4.00 8.28 18.44
N THR A 17 4.22 9.24 19.35
CA THR A 17 4.84 8.97 20.64
C THR A 17 3.79 8.48 21.64
N PRO A 18 4.15 7.58 22.57
CA PRO A 18 3.23 7.18 23.64
C PRO A 18 2.93 8.38 24.55
N PRO A 19 1.79 8.39 25.24
CA PRO A 19 1.53 9.36 26.29
C PRO A 19 2.50 9.16 27.46
N PRO A 20 2.65 10.16 28.33
CA PRO A 20 3.42 10.01 29.55
C PRO A 20 2.93 8.82 30.39
N PRO A 21 3.82 8.06 31.06
CA PRO A 21 3.42 6.88 31.84
C PRO A 21 2.35 7.15 32.92
N ALA A 22 2.26 8.39 33.40
CA ALA A 22 1.25 8.80 34.38
C ALA A 22 -0.16 8.92 33.82
N GLU A 23 -0.33 8.96 32.50
CA GLU A 23 -1.62 9.14 31.83
C GLU A 23 -2.21 7.81 31.29
N LEU A 24 -1.45 6.71 31.38
CA LEU A 24 -1.89 5.37 30.98
C LEU A 24 -2.09 4.50 32.23
N ALA A 25 -3.33 4.07 32.44
CA ALA A 25 -3.64 3.09 33.49
C ALA A 25 -3.07 1.69 33.15
N ASP A 26 -3.09 1.33 31.85
CA ASP A 26 -2.60 0.05 31.31
C ASP A 26 -1.63 0.26 30.13
N PRO A 27 -0.68 -0.66 29.91
CA PRO A 27 0.20 -0.61 28.74
C PRO A 27 -0.61 -0.81 27.44
N LEU A 28 -0.30 -0.02 26.41
CA LEU A 28 -0.92 -0.12 25.09
C LEU A 28 -0.67 -1.50 24.47
N ARG A 29 -1.72 -2.06 23.87
CA ARG A 29 -1.72 -3.35 23.16
C ARG A 29 -2.00 -3.15 21.66
N LEU A 30 -1.70 -4.16 20.88
CA LEU A 30 -2.11 -4.20 19.47
C LEU A 30 -3.65 -4.18 19.38
N GLU A 31 -4.17 -3.48 18.36
CA GLU A 31 -5.60 -3.24 18.08
C GLU A 31 -6.31 -2.34 19.10
N ASP A 32 -5.64 -1.82 20.13
CA ASP A 32 -6.23 -0.82 21.01
C ASP A 32 -6.66 0.41 20.21
N ALA A 33 -7.87 0.89 20.49
CA ALA A 33 -8.35 2.14 19.95
C ALA A 33 -7.80 3.30 20.78
N VAL A 34 -7.22 4.28 20.10
CA VAL A 34 -6.55 5.43 20.73
C VAL A 34 -7.01 6.74 20.11
N ILE A 35 -7.11 7.76 20.96
CA ILE A 35 -7.23 9.15 20.52
C ILE A 35 -5.84 9.73 20.38
N VAL A 36 -5.56 10.29 19.22
CA VAL A 36 -4.27 10.87 18.87
C VAL A 36 -4.40 12.36 18.57
N GLU A 37 -3.35 13.09 18.86
CA GLU A 37 -3.21 14.47 18.41
C GLU A 37 -2.76 14.49 16.96
N VAL A 38 -3.41 15.30 16.14
CA VAL A 38 -3.06 15.55 14.73
C VAL A 38 -2.87 17.05 14.51
N GLU A 39 -2.32 17.43 13.37
CA GLU A 39 -1.98 18.83 13.03
C GLU A 39 -3.09 19.84 13.40
N ARG A 40 -4.36 19.42 13.37
CA ARG A 40 -5.52 20.27 13.71
C ARG A 40 -6.59 19.49 14.43
N GLY A 41 -6.41 19.23 15.73
CA GLY A 41 -7.38 18.58 16.58
C GLY A 41 -7.02 17.16 16.95
N GLN A 42 -8.01 16.30 17.09
CA GLN A 42 -7.83 14.91 17.51
C GLN A 42 -8.47 13.96 16.49
N ASP A 43 -7.89 12.76 16.39
CA ASP A 43 -8.43 11.71 15.53
C ASP A 43 -8.41 10.36 16.27
N LEU A 44 -9.24 9.41 15.83
CA LEU A 44 -9.31 8.08 16.39
C LEU A 44 -8.65 7.06 15.46
N GLY A 45 -7.75 6.27 15.98
CA GLY A 45 -7.10 5.20 15.25
C GLY A 45 -6.88 3.95 16.09
N HIS A 46 -6.34 2.90 15.45
CA HIS A 46 -6.04 1.63 16.10
C HIS A 46 -4.53 1.35 16.06
N VAL A 47 -3.98 0.89 17.17
CA VAL A 47 -2.56 0.53 17.30
C VAL A 47 -2.25 -0.70 16.45
N THR A 48 -1.29 -0.61 15.53
CA THR A 48 -0.91 -1.72 14.64
C THR A 48 0.53 -2.19 14.81
N ALA A 49 1.39 -1.39 15.44
CA ALA A 49 2.72 -1.83 15.84
C ALA A 49 3.24 -1.00 17.01
N LEU A 50 4.08 -1.61 17.85
CA LEU A 50 4.67 -1.02 19.03
C LEU A 50 6.20 -1.15 19.02
N GLY A 51 6.89 -0.21 19.66
CA GLY A 51 8.32 -0.27 19.95
C GLY A 51 9.20 -0.47 18.71
N ASP A 52 10.13 -1.43 18.76
CA ASP A 52 11.10 -1.69 17.69
C ASP A 52 10.49 -2.05 16.35
N ILE A 53 9.32 -2.71 16.37
CA ILE A 53 8.60 -3.06 15.12
C ILE A 53 8.08 -1.79 14.46
N ALA A 54 7.47 -0.89 15.22
CA ALA A 54 6.99 0.39 14.71
C ALA A 54 8.16 1.26 14.23
N LEU A 55 9.27 1.28 14.98
CA LEU A 55 10.48 2.01 14.61
C LEU A 55 11.08 1.52 13.30
N LYS A 56 11.20 0.21 13.10
CA LYS A 56 11.68 -0.39 11.84
C LYS A 56 10.76 -0.07 10.64
N LYS A 57 9.46 -0.05 10.86
CA LYS A 57 8.50 0.34 9.81
C LYS A 57 8.59 1.82 9.50
N CYS A 58 8.72 2.68 10.51
CA CYS A 58 8.90 4.12 10.36
C CYS A 58 10.18 4.44 9.57
N ALA A 59 11.30 3.81 9.90
CA ALA A 59 12.57 4.00 9.19
C ALA A 59 12.52 3.57 7.70
N ARG A 60 11.62 2.65 7.34
CA ARG A 60 11.40 2.22 5.93
C ARG A 60 10.52 3.17 5.11
N CYS A 61 9.78 4.06 5.76
CA CYS A 61 8.95 5.06 5.08
C CYS A 61 9.83 6.17 4.49
N GLN A 62 10.49 5.91 3.38
CA GLN A 62 11.22 6.92 2.60
C GLN A 62 10.21 7.88 1.95
N GLY A 63 10.06 9.08 2.51
CA GLY A 63 9.27 10.16 1.93
C GLY A 63 7.91 10.46 2.60
N GLY A 64 7.54 9.79 3.68
CA GLY A 64 6.41 10.16 4.53
C GLY A 64 6.84 11.03 5.72
N ALA A 65 5.92 11.44 6.58
CA ALA A 65 6.05 12.39 7.69
C ALA A 65 7.24 12.21 8.68
N CYS A 66 8.11 11.22 8.46
CA CYS A 66 9.25 10.93 9.34
C CYS A 66 10.60 11.53 8.89
N GLY A 67 10.74 12.05 7.67
CA GLY A 67 11.87 12.87 7.20
C GLY A 67 13.31 12.42 7.57
N VAL A 68 13.61 11.11 7.54
CA VAL A 68 14.86 10.60 8.12
C VAL A 68 15.77 10.00 7.06
N GLY A 69 17.02 10.49 6.97
CA GLY A 69 18.15 9.75 6.41
C GLY A 69 18.49 8.54 7.29
N GLU A 70 19.24 7.58 6.76
CA GLU A 70 19.50 6.26 7.36
C GLU A 70 20.04 6.27 8.83
N ASP A 71 20.48 7.41 9.36
CA ASP A 71 21.12 7.53 10.69
C ASP A 71 20.40 8.46 11.67
N ALA A 72 19.23 9.03 11.35
CA ALA A 72 18.54 9.95 12.25
C ALA A 72 17.30 9.30 12.89
N ALA A 73 17.11 9.49 14.21
CA ALA A 73 15.88 9.05 14.88
C ALA A 73 14.66 9.74 14.28
N PRO A 74 13.57 9.01 14.04
CA PRO A 74 12.37 9.59 13.43
C PRO A 74 11.81 10.71 14.31
N LYS A 75 11.65 11.90 13.73
CA LYS A 75 10.92 13.00 14.37
C LYS A 75 9.44 12.69 14.31
N VAL A 76 8.92 12.14 15.39
CA VAL A 76 7.47 11.95 15.56
C VAL A 76 6.94 13.19 16.26
N GLU A 77 6.19 14.02 15.57
CA GLU A 77 5.70 15.32 16.05
C GLU A 77 4.42 15.21 16.88
N HIS A 78 3.66 14.13 16.69
CA HIS A 78 2.37 13.92 17.32
C HIS A 78 2.40 12.82 18.37
N ARG A 79 1.48 12.89 19.34
CA ARG A 79 1.38 11.93 20.45
C ARG A 79 0.02 11.28 20.53
N ILE A 80 -0.02 10.11 21.17
CA ILE A 80 -1.24 9.50 21.64
C ILE A 80 -1.70 10.27 22.87
N VAL A 81 -2.95 10.70 22.90
CA VAL A 81 -3.53 11.46 24.03
C VAL A 81 -4.00 10.48 25.10
N ARG A 82 -4.83 9.48 24.73
CA ARG A 82 -5.40 8.50 25.65
C ARG A 82 -5.96 7.29 24.90
N LEU A 83 -6.30 6.25 25.64
CA LEU A 83 -7.17 5.18 25.12
C LEU A 83 -8.55 5.72 24.79
N ALA A 84 -9.15 5.17 23.75
CA ALA A 84 -10.52 5.50 23.38
C ALA A 84 -11.52 4.83 24.34
N THR A 85 -12.55 5.58 24.72
CA THR A 85 -13.68 5.07 25.52
C THR A 85 -14.75 4.46 24.61
N GLU A 86 -15.70 3.73 25.18
CA GLU A 86 -16.85 3.25 24.41
C GLU A 86 -17.66 4.39 23.77
N ALA A 87 -17.74 5.55 24.41
CA ALA A 87 -18.39 6.73 23.84
C ALA A 87 -17.67 7.22 22.59
N ASP A 88 -16.32 7.22 22.59
CA ASP A 88 -15.51 7.58 21.43
C ASP A 88 -15.73 6.62 20.27
N LEU A 89 -15.81 5.32 20.56
CA LEU A 89 -16.09 4.29 19.55
C LEU A 89 -17.50 4.41 18.95
N ARG A 90 -18.50 4.75 19.77
CA ARG A 90 -19.86 5.03 19.27
C ARG A 90 -19.86 6.24 18.36
N THR A 91 -19.21 7.33 18.75
CA THR A 91 -19.07 8.54 17.92
C THR A 91 -18.38 8.20 16.58
N ALA A 92 -17.31 7.40 16.61
CA ALA A 92 -16.65 6.95 15.38
C ALA A 92 -17.56 6.10 14.49
N GLY A 93 -18.42 5.25 15.09
CA GLY A 93 -19.44 4.49 14.37
C GLY A 93 -20.49 5.38 13.70
N GLU A 94 -20.99 6.38 14.40
CA GLU A 94 -21.93 7.37 13.85
C GLU A 94 -21.34 8.18 12.70
N LEU A 95 -20.06 8.57 12.85
CA LEU A 95 -19.34 9.28 11.79
C LEU A 95 -19.22 8.44 10.52
N ARG A 96 -18.93 7.14 10.64
CA ARG A 96 -18.86 6.23 9.49
C ARG A 96 -20.19 6.13 8.72
N VAL A 97 -21.30 6.13 9.43
CA VAL A 97 -22.62 6.16 8.81
C VAL A 97 -22.86 7.49 8.10
N ALA A 98 -22.55 8.61 8.76
CA ALA A 98 -22.69 9.94 8.21
C ALA A 98 -21.80 10.17 6.96
N GLU A 99 -20.64 9.53 6.89
CA GLU A 99 -19.71 9.62 5.76
C GLU A 99 -20.31 9.08 4.46
N GLU A 100 -21.18 8.08 4.52
CA GLU A 100 -21.86 7.57 3.33
C GLU A 100 -22.83 8.60 2.74
N ASP A 101 -23.57 9.32 3.60
CA ASP A 101 -24.44 10.39 3.15
C ASP A 101 -23.66 11.58 2.60
N VAL A 102 -22.53 11.92 3.22
CA VAL A 102 -21.59 12.92 2.70
C VAL A 102 -21.09 12.51 1.32
N ARG A 103 -20.71 11.24 1.15
CA ARG A 103 -20.22 10.71 -0.13
C ARG A 103 -21.28 10.81 -1.22
N ARG A 104 -22.53 10.47 -0.90
CA ARG A 104 -23.67 10.59 -1.82
C ARG A 104 -23.90 12.03 -2.23
N THR A 105 -24.05 12.93 -1.25
CA THR A 105 -24.25 14.37 -1.50
C THR A 105 -23.11 14.98 -2.31
N THR A 106 -21.86 14.61 -2.00
CA THR A 106 -20.69 15.08 -2.75
C THR A 106 -20.71 14.62 -4.20
N ARG A 107 -21.11 13.36 -4.47
CA ARG A 107 -21.25 12.83 -5.85
C ARG A 107 -22.31 13.60 -6.63
N ASP A 108 -23.42 13.93 -6.02
CA ASP A 108 -24.47 14.67 -6.66
C ASP A 108 -24.00 16.09 -6.99
N LYS A 109 -23.31 16.77 -6.07
CA LYS A 109 -22.69 18.08 -6.31
C LYS A 109 -21.60 18.03 -7.40
N VAL A 110 -20.79 16.99 -7.47
CA VAL A 110 -19.80 16.79 -8.56
C VAL A 110 -20.50 16.70 -9.92
N ARG A 111 -21.66 16.01 -9.99
CA ARG A 111 -22.47 15.94 -11.22
C ARG A 111 -23.09 17.27 -11.59
N GLU A 112 -23.65 18.02 -10.61
CA GLU A 112 -24.22 19.36 -10.81
C GLU A 112 -23.19 20.31 -11.40
N HIS A 113 -21.95 20.26 -10.92
CA HIS A 113 -20.84 21.06 -11.42
C HIS A 113 -20.16 20.50 -12.69
N ALA A 114 -20.64 19.36 -13.23
CA ALA A 114 -20.08 18.68 -14.40
C ALA A 114 -18.55 18.46 -14.32
N LEU A 115 -18.02 18.14 -13.13
CA LEU A 115 -16.58 17.98 -12.92
C LEU A 115 -16.10 16.57 -13.32
N PRO A 116 -14.99 16.45 -14.10
CA PRO A 116 -14.44 15.18 -14.54
C PRO A 116 -13.63 14.50 -13.41
N MET A 117 -14.29 14.18 -12.30
CA MET A 117 -13.69 13.53 -11.14
C MET A 117 -14.62 12.48 -10.54
N LYS A 118 -14.03 11.46 -9.94
CA LYS A 118 -14.75 10.39 -9.23
C LYS A 118 -14.48 10.51 -7.73
N VAL A 119 -15.50 10.68 -6.92
CA VAL A 119 -15.40 10.64 -5.46
C VAL A 119 -15.20 9.19 -5.03
N SER A 120 -14.06 8.91 -4.41
CA SER A 120 -13.66 7.58 -3.97
C SER A 120 -14.11 7.30 -2.52
N ASP A 121 -13.80 8.21 -1.61
CA ASP A 121 -14.12 8.06 -0.19
C ASP A 121 -14.26 9.42 0.49
N THR A 122 -14.89 9.45 1.66
CA THR A 122 -15.03 10.63 2.52
C THR A 122 -14.66 10.25 3.95
N GLU A 123 -14.04 11.15 4.67
CA GLU A 123 -13.52 10.88 6.01
C GLU A 123 -13.72 12.10 6.90
N TRP A 124 -14.53 11.95 7.94
CA TRP A 124 -14.62 12.90 9.02
C TRP A 124 -13.45 12.73 9.95
N GLN A 125 -12.81 13.83 10.35
CA GLN A 125 -11.96 13.82 11.52
C GLN A 125 -12.84 13.52 12.75
N TRP A 126 -12.35 12.74 13.70
CA TRP A 126 -13.14 12.29 14.84
C TRP A 126 -13.81 13.43 15.62
N ASP A 127 -13.14 14.58 15.73
CA ASP A 127 -13.66 15.79 16.39
C ASP A 127 -14.56 16.67 15.51
N ARG A 128 -14.92 16.23 14.29
CA ARG A 128 -15.74 16.91 13.29
C ARG A 128 -15.21 18.27 12.80
N ARG A 129 -13.95 18.62 13.07
CA ARG A 129 -13.37 19.91 12.65
C ARG A 129 -13.00 19.95 11.18
N LYS A 130 -12.82 18.79 10.56
CA LYS A 130 -12.41 18.66 9.17
C LYS A 130 -13.13 17.50 8.49
N LEU A 131 -13.56 17.74 7.26
CA LEU A 131 -14.06 16.72 6.35
C LEU A 131 -13.11 16.60 5.16
N THR A 132 -12.48 15.46 5.01
CA THR A 132 -11.60 15.15 3.88
C THR A 132 -12.36 14.32 2.85
N ILE A 133 -12.37 14.77 1.60
CA ILE A 133 -13.00 14.10 0.47
C ILE A 133 -11.90 13.65 -0.47
N TYR A 134 -11.79 12.35 -0.67
CA TYR A 134 -10.80 11.74 -1.55
C TYR A 134 -11.41 11.49 -2.93
N PHE A 135 -10.70 11.89 -3.97
CA PHE A 135 -11.15 11.71 -5.33
C PHE A 135 -10.04 11.30 -6.28
N THR A 136 -10.42 10.66 -7.38
CA THR A 136 -9.54 10.36 -8.51
C THR A 136 -9.94 11.20 -9.72
N ALA A 137 -8.97 11.69 -10.47
CA ALA A 137 -9.17 12.38 -11.73
C ALA A 137 -7.96 12.17 -12.64
N GLU A 138 -8.20 12.10 -13.96
CA GLU A 138 -7.13 11.94 -14.96
C GLU A 138 -6.38 13.25 -15.20
N GLN A 139 -7.08 14.36 -15.06
CA GLN A 139 -6.54 15.71 -15.28
C GLN A 139 -6.75 16.59 -14.05
N ARG A 140 -6.13 17.76 -14.07
CA ARG A 140 -6.33 18.76 -13.02
C ARG A 140 -7.75 19.32 -13.10
N VAL A 141 -8.46 19.29 -11.97
CA VAL A 141 -9.86 19.76 -11.86
C VAL A 141 -9.90 21.06 -11.08
N ASP A 142 -10.66 22.05 -11.55
CA ASP A 142 -10.97 23.25 -10.76
C ASP A 142 -12.23 22.99 -9.91
N PHE A 143 -12.03 22.81 -8.64
CA PHE A 143 -13.08 22.48 -7.67
C PHE A 143 -13.45 23.64 -6.74
N ARG A 144 -13.06 24.89 -7.04
CA ARG A 144 -13.31 26.05 -6.14
C ARG A 144 -14.79 26.30 -5.87
N ALA A 145 -15.64 26.17 -6.89
CA ALA A 145 -17.09 26.28 -6.74
C ALA A 145 -17.65 25.13 -5.90
N LEU A 146 -17.24 23.90 -6.19
CA LEU A 146 -17.64 22.72 -5.43
C LEU A 146 -17.29 22.84 -3.93
N VAL A 147 -16.08 23.30 -3.60
CA VAL A 147 -15.66 23.49 -2.19
C VAL A 147 -16.56 24.49 -1.47
N ARG A 148 -16.93 25.61 -2.11
CA ARG A 148 -17.83 26.60 -1.52
C ARG A 148 -19.22 26.01 -1.24
N ASP A 149 -19.77 25.27 -2.19
CA ASP A 149 -21.08 24.63 -2.03
C ASP A 149 -21.05 23.59 -0.91
N LEU A 150 -20.03 22.71 -0.90
CA LEU A 150 -19.88 21.69 0.14
C LEU A 150 -19.67 22.33 1.54
N ALA A 151 -18.89 23.41 1.62
CA ALA A 151 -18.71 24.13 2.88
C ALA A 151 -20.03 24.74 3.39
N GLY A 152 -20.88 25.21 2.49
CA GLY A 152 -22.24 25.69 2.81
C GLY A 152 -23.14 24.56 3.34
N VAL A 153 -23.07 23.39 2.73
CA VAL A 153 -23.89 22.22 3.12
C VAL A 153 -23.45 21.62 4.46
N PHE A 154 -22.13 21.36 4.60
CA PHE A 154 -21.60 20.63 5.77
C PHE A 154 -21.15 21.54 6.91
N ARG A 155 -21.07 22.85 6.71
CA ARG A 155 -20.68 23.86 7.69
C ARG A 155 -19.38 23.54 8.43
N THR A 156 -18.44 22.94 7.72
CA THR A 156 -17.12 22.53 8.25
C THR A 156 -16.02 22.82 7.22
N ARG A 157 -14.78 22.70 7.64
CA ARG A 157 -13.64 22.83 6.74
C ARG A 157 -13.57 21.63 5.81
N ILE A 158 -13.67 21.88 4.51
CA ILE A 158 -13.57 20.86 3.46
C ILE A 158 -12.13 20.80 2.94
N GLU A 159 -11.57 19.60 2.90
CA GLU A 159 -10.30 19.30 2.23
C GLU A 159 -10.55 18.33 1.09
N LEU A 160 -10.31 18.76 -0.15
CA LEU A 160 -10.36 17.90 -1.34
C LEU A 160 -8.97 17.36 -1.62
N ARG A 161 -8.82 16.02 -1.58
CA ARG A 161 -7.54 15.34 -1.77
C ARG A 161 -7.59 14.42 -2.98
N GLN A 162 -6.83 14.79 -4.02
CA GLN A 162 -6.66 13.91 -5.16
C GLN A 162 -5.76 12.73 -4.79
N ILE A 163 -6.20 11.52 -5.12
CA ILE A 163 -5.45 10.29 -4.90
C ILE A 163 -5.27 9.53 -6.21
N GLY A 164 -4.20 8.73 -6.27
CA GLY A 164 -3.95 7.84 -7.41
C GLY A 164 -4.81 6.57 -7.34
N ALA A 165 -4.97 5.87 -8.48
CA ALA A 165 -5.76 4.63 -8.55
C ALA A 165 -5.26 3.54 -7.57
N ARG A 166 -3.96 3.51 -7.27
CA ARG A 166 -3.39 2.56 -6.31
C ARG A 166 -3.72 2.95 -4.87
N ASP A 167 -3.74 4.25 -4.56
CA ASP A 167 -4.14 4.76 -3.25
C ASP A 167 -5.64 4.62 -3.04
N GLU A 168 -6.45 4.77 -4.10
CA GLU A 168 -7.88 4.41 -4.05
C GLU A 168 -8.06 2.94 -3.68
N ALA A 169 -7.35 2.02 -4.34
CA ALA A 169 -7.39 0.60 -4.00
C ALA A 169 -6.91 0.32 -2.56
N LYS A 170 -5.90 1.05 -2.06
CA LYS A 170 -5.45 0.97 -0.67
C LYS A 170 -6.56 1.37 0.31
N ARG A 171 -7.30 2.44 0.01
CA ARG A 171 -8.39 2.94 0.88
C ARG A 171 -9.60 2.03 0.88
N LEU A 172 -10.00 1.53 -0.28
CA LEU A 172 -11.16 0.65 -0.42
C LEU A 172 -10.88 -0.76 0.09
N ASP A 173 -9.60 -1.13 0.13
CA ASP A 173 -9.12 -2.48 0.43
C ASP A 173 -9.66 -3.54 -0.53
N GLY A 174 -9.42 -4.81 -0.25
CA GLY A 174 -9.92 -5.92 -1.05
C GLY A 174 -8.93 -7.08 -1.14
N ILE A 175 -9.29 -8.05 -1.97
CA ILE A 175 -8.53 -9.28 -2.17
C ILE A 175 -7.88 -9.24 -3.55
N GLY A 176 -6.58 -9.51 -3.59
CA GLY A 176 -5.82 -9.65 -4.83
C GLY A 176 -6.15 -10.96 -5.54
N ARG A 177 -5.76 -11.09 -6.80
CA ARG A 177 -5.91 -12.31 -7.59
C ARG A 177 -5.19 -13.55 -7.00
N CYS A 178 -4.24 -13.33 -6.08
CA CYS A 178 -3.57 -14.38 -5.33
C CYS A 178 -4.38 -14.88 -4.12
N GLY A 179 -5.59 -14.38 -3.88
CA GLY A 179 -6.44 -14.73 -2.76
C GLY A 179 -6.08 -14.07 -1.42
N ARG A 180 -5.05 -13.20 -1.40
CA ARG A 180 -4.63 -12.46 -0.19
C ARG A 180 -5.13 -11.02 -0.25
N GLN A 181 -5.21 -10.36 0.91
CA GLN A 181 -5.43 -8.93 0.99
C GLN A 181 -4.46 -8.16 0.08
N LEU A 182 -4.89 -7.05 -0.48
CA LEU A 182 -4.06 -6.22 -1.35
C LEU A 182 -2.74 -5.84 -0.67
N CYS A 183 -1.62 -6.07 -1.35
CA CYS A 183 -0.29 -5.77 -0.82
C CYS A 183 -0.19 -4.31 -0.35
N ILE A 184 -0.76 -3.38 -1.14
CA ILE A 184 -0.73 -1.95 -0.84
C ILE A 184 -1.56 -1.57 0.39
N ALA A 185 -2.59 -2.34 0.73
CA ALA A 185 -3.43 -2.12 1.91
C ALA A 185 -2.85 -2.79 3.17
N SER A 186 -2.03 -3.82 3.02
CA SER A 186 -1.50 -4.63 4.11
C SER A 186 -0.04 -4.31 4.46
N TRP A 187 0.91 -4.98 3.83
CA TRP A 187 2.32 -5.01 4.22
C TRP A 187 3.24 -4.16 3.34
N LEU A 188 2.79 -3.73 2.14
CA LEU A 188 3.53 -2.90 1.18
C LEU A 188 2.83 -1.54 0.99
N PRO A 189 2.75 -0.68 2.01
CA PRO A 189 1.96 0.55 1.99
C PRO A 189 2.48 1.59 1.00
N GLU A 190 3.71 1.47 0.53
CA GLU A 190 4.32 2.36 -0.45
C GLU A 190 4.16 1.82 -1.87
N GLY A 191 3.44 2.55 -2.67
CA GLY A 191 3.20 2.22 -4.08
C GLY A 191 4.34 2.65 -5.00
N ARG A 192 5.45 1.91 -5.05
CA ARG A 192 6.53 2.20 -5.99
C ARG A 192 6.09 1.98 -7.44
N PRO A 193 6.63 2.76 -8.40
CA PRO A 193 6.37 2.55 -9.82
C PRO A 193 6.79 1.14 -10.27
N VAL A 194 5.97 0.49 -11.08
CA VAL A 194 6.23 -0.84 -11.64
C VAL A 194 6.28 -0.71 -13.15
N SER A 195 7.33 -1.23 -13.77
CA SER A 195 7.51 -1.23 -15.22
C SER A 195 7.31 -2.63 -15.82
N LEU A 196 7.01 -2.69 -17.12
CA LEU A 196 6.89 -3.96 -17.85
C LEU A 196 8.18 -4.78 -17.87
N SER A 197 9.35 -4.13 -17.71
CA SER A 197 10.63 -4.81 -17.64
C SER A 197 10.72 -5.76 -16.45
N LEU A 198 10.05 -5.44 -15.33
CA LEU A 198 9.98 -6.31 -14.16
C LEU A 198 9.21 -7.60 -14.44
N ALA A 199 8.10 -7.51 -15.18
CA ALA A 199 7.34 -8.68 -15.60
C ALA A 199 8.15 -9.57 -16.55
N LYS A 200 8.87 -8.97 -17.52
CA LYS A 200 9.79 -9.69 -18.41
C LYS A 200 10.91 -10.38 -17.64
N ALA A 201 11.52 -9.69 -16.67
CA ALA A 201 12.57 -10.26 -15.83
C ALA A 201 12.09 -11.47 -15.01
N GLN A 202 10.80 -11.56 -14.71
CA GLN A 202 10.19 -12.68 -13.99
C GLN A 202 9.61 -13.76 -14.92
N GLY A 203 9.79 -13.63 -16.24
CA GLY A 203 9.30 -14.62 -17.21
C GLY A 203 7.78 -14.66 -17.37
N LEU A 204 7.08 -13.59 -16.95
CA LEU A 204 5.63 -13.53 -17.03
C LEU A 204 5.17 -13.12 -18.44
N SER A 205 4.03 -13.69 -18.86
CA SER A 205 3.32 -13.22 -20.06
C SER A 205 2.97 -11.74 -19.92
N LEU A 206 3.17 -10.96 -20.97
CA LEU A 206 2.84 -9.54 -21.00
C LEU A 206 1.34 -9.25 -21.20
N ASN A 207 0.49 -10.26 -21.02
CA ASN A 207 -0.95 -10.06 -21.07
C ASN A 207 -1.40 -9.15 -19.90
N PRO A 208 -1.97 -7.96 -20.20
CA PRO A 208 -2.40 -7.01 -19.18
C PRO A 208 -3.32 -7.62 -18.13
N THR A 209 -4.20 -8.55 -18.52
CA THR A 209 -5.12 -9.22 -17.59
C THR A 209 -4.39 -10.08 -16.54
N GLN A 210 -3.18 -10.54 -16.85
CA GLN A 210 -2.38 -11.38 -15.96
C GLN A 210 -1.45 -10.57 -15.04
N ILE A 211 -0.95 -9.43 -15.51
CA ILE A 211 0.04 -8.64 -14.79
C ILE A 211 -0.51 -7.37 -14.14
N SER A 212 -1.82 -7.09 -14.27
CA SER A 212 -2.47 -5.94 -13.64
C SER A 212 -3.26 -6.34 -12.40
N GLY A 213 -3.28 -5.45 -11.42
CA GLY A 213 -4.09 -5.56 -10.21
C GLY A 213 -5.48 -4.94 -10.37
N PRO A 214 -6.35 -5.02 -9.34
CA PRO A 214 -7.68 -4.42 -9.35
C PRO A 214 -7.66 -2.88 -9.48
N CYS A 215 -6.53 -2.24 -9.17
CA CYS A 215 -6.32 -0.80 -9.41
C CYS A 215 -6.06 -0.45 -10.88
N GLY A 216 -6.07 -1.42 -11.82
CA GLY A 216 -5.76 -1.22 -13.23
C GLY A 216 -4.26 -1.01 -13.54
N ARG A 217 -3.39 -0.96 -12.53
CA ARG A 217 -1.94 -0.82 -12.68
C ARG A 217 -1.22 -2.15 -12.51
N LEU A 218 0.02 -2.24 -12.96
CA LEU A 218 0.85 -3.44 -12.80
C LEU A 218 0.96 -3.85 -11.32
N LEU A 219 1.01 -5.16 -11.08
CA LEU A 219 1.05 -5.77 -9.75
C LEU A 219 2.22 -5.26 -8.91
N CYS A 220 1.96 -4.86 -7.67
CA CYS A 220 2.98 -4.37 -6.74
C CYS A 220 4.03 -5.44 -6.40
N CYS A 221 3.63 -6.71 -6.35
CA CYS A 221 4.53 -7.84 -6.06
C CYS A 221 5.66 -7.97 -7.10
N LEU A 222 5.44 -7.57 -8.36
CA LEU A 222 6.49 -7.58 -9.39
C LEU A 222 7.72 -6.76 -8.98
N HIS A 223 7.49 -5.61 -8.36
CA HIS A 223 8.59 -4.79 -7.86
C HIS A 223 9.23 -5.42 -6.62
N TYR A 224 8.40 -5.90 -5.69
CA TYR A 224 8.89 -6.49 -4.44
C TYR A 224 9.75 -7.73 -4.67
N GLU A 225 9.35 -8.60 -5.59
CA GLU A 225 10.02 -9.86 -5.86
C GLU A 225 11.21 -9.72 -6.83
N HIS A 226 11.38 -8.55 -7.47
CA HIS A 226 12.36 -8.35 -8.54
C HIS A 226 13.78 -8.74 -8.15
N ASP A 227 14.26 -8.29 -6.99
CA ASP A 227 15.65 -8.53 -6.55
C ASP A 227 15.91 -10.02 -6.33
N PHE A 228 14.92 -10.75 -5.81
CA PHE A 228 14.98 -12.21 -5.70
C PHE A 228 15.18 -12.86 -7.07
N TYR A 229 14.34 -12.51 -8.06
CA TYR A 229 14.47 -13.08 -9.40
C TYR A 229 15.80 -12.74 -10.06
N VAL A 230 16.31 -11.50 -9.90
CA VAL A 230 17.61 -11.10 -10.43
C VAL A 230 18.75 -11.90 -9.80
N GLN A 231 18.72 -12.11 -8.50
CA GLN A 231 19.73 -12.91 -7.79
C GLN A 231 19.68 -14.38 -8.20
N GLN A 232 18.50 -14.98 -8.24
CA GLN A 232 18.34 -16.38 -8.61
C GLN A 232 18.74 -16.63 -10.06
N ARG A 233 18.35 -15.76 -10.99
CA ARG A 233 18.72 -15.90 -12.41
C ARG A 233 20.24 -15.92 -12.65
N LYS A 234 21.05 -15.30 -11.79
CA LYS A 234 22.51 -15.35 -11.90
C LYS A 234 23.08 -16.75 -11.70
N ARG A 235 22.37 -17.63 -11.00
CA ARG A 235 22.79 -19.03 -10.78
C ARG A 235 22.55 -19.92 -12.00
N PHE A 236 21.70 -19.50 -12.93
CA PHE A 236 21.28 -20.30 -14.07
C PHE A 236 21.99 -19.87 -15.36
N PRO A 237 22.19 -20.80 -16.31
CA PRO A 237 22.64 -20.46 -17.64
C PRO A 237 21.58 -19.62 -18.36
N LYS A 238 22.01 -18.71 -19.24
CA LYS A 238 21.06 -17.88 -20.02
C LYS A 238 20.25 -18.75 -20.99
N GLU A 239 18.95 -18.48 -21.08
CA GLU A 239 18.07 -19.09 -22.08
C GLU A 239 18.62 -18.83 -23.49
N GLY A 240 18.57 -19.84 -24.36
CA GLY A 240 19.14 -19.82 -25.70
C GLY A 240 20.63 -20.13 -25.78
N LYS A 241 21.37 -20.19 -24.65
CA LYS A 241 22.80 -20.56 -24.63
C LYS A 241 22.95 -22.05 -24.90
N THR A 242 23.94 -22.43 -25.72
CA THR A 242 24.35 -23.83 -25.89
C THR A 242 25.37 -24.19 -24.81
N LEU A 243 25.13 -25.31 -24.14
CA LEU A 243 25.99 -25.88 -23.10
C LEU A 243 26.58 -27.20 -23.61
N ARG A 244 27.76 -27.50 -23.17
CA ARG A 244 28.38 -28.83 -23.36
C ARG A 244 28.10 -29.66 -22.10
N THR A 245 27.27 -30.68 -22.25
CA THR A 245 26.87 -31.61 -21.16
C THR A 245 27.46 -33.01 -21.40
N SER A 246 27.25 -33.94 -20.51
CA SER A 246 27.62 -35.32 -20.67
C SER A 246 26.99 -35.99 -21.89
N GLU A 247 25.86 -35.49 -22.38
CA GLU A 247 25.11 -36.03 -23.53
C GLU A 247 25.40 -35.25 -24.85
N GLY A 248 26.34 -34.28 -24.81
CA GLY A 248 26.72 -33.54 -26.00
C GLY A 248 26.39 -32.02 -25.92
N LEU A 249 26.17 -31.42 -27.08
CA LEU A 249 25.78 -30.01 -27.17
C LEU A 249 24.27 -29.87 -27.02
N GLU A 250 23.85 -29.15 -26.02
CA GLU A 250 22.43 -28.93 -25.70
C GLU A 250 22.12 -27.45 -25.52
N ARG A 251 21.00 -27.02 -26.04
CA ARG A 251 20.53 -25.62 -25.93
C ARG A 251 19.56 -25.46 -24.79
N VAL A 252 19.76 -24.45 -23.94
CA VAL A 252 18.86 -24.07 -22.87
C VAL A 252 17.55 -23.50 -23.48
N LEU A 253 16.42 -24.17 -23.25
CA LEU A 253 15.09 -23.72 -23.69
C LEU A 253 14.40 -22.87 -22.63
N ALA A 254 14.39 -23.33 -21.37
CA ALA A 254 13.70 -22.69 -20.27
C ALA A 254 14.40 -22.97 -18.94
N ILE A 255 14.19 -22.09 -17.98
CA ILE A 255 14.67 -22.22 -16.62
C ILE A 255 13.49 -22.14 -15.63
N ASP A 256 13.46 -23.01 -14.64
CA ASP A 256 12.53 -22.97 -13.52
C ASP A 256 13.31 -22.65 -12.24
N ILE A 257 13.23 -21.40 -11.83
CA ILE A 257 13.98 -20.86 -10.69
C ILE A 257 13.55 -21.52 -9.37
N PHE A 258 12.25 -21.82 -9.24
CA PHE A 258 11.70 -22.35 -7.98
C PHE A 258 11.96 -23.84 -7.79
N ARG A 259 11.97 -24.60 -8.89
CA ARG A 259 12.28 -26.02 -8.86
C ARG A 259 13.74 -26.32 -9.11
N GLU A 260 14.55 -25.29 -9.31
CA GLU A 260 15.98 -25.39 -9.64
C GLU A 260 16.25 -26.34 -10.83
N ARG A 261 15.46 -26.17 -11.92
CA ARG A 261 15.53 -27.03 -13.10
C ARG A 261 15.80 -26.23 -14.36
N VAL A 262 16.49 -26.86 -15.31
CA VAL A 262 16.78 -26.33 -16.63
C VAL A 262 16.26 -27.30 -17.67
N THR A 263 15.49 -26.81 -18.64
CA THR A 263 15.05 -27.59 -19.79
C THR A 263 16.06 -27.41 -20.90
N LEU A 264 16.66 -28.50 -21.33
CA LEU A 264 17.67 -28.58 -22.38
C LEU A 264 17.09 -29.25 -23.62
N ARG A 265 17.59 -28.85 -24.80
CA ARG A 265 17.28 -29.48 -26.09
C ARG A 265 18.57 -29.88 -26.76
N SER A 266 18.70 -31.18 -27.10
CA SER A 266 19.80 -31.72 -27.89
C SER A 266 19.72 -31.32 -29.35
N GLU A 267 20.80 -31.49 -30.09
CA GLU A 267 20.82 -31.28 -31.56
C GLU A 267 19.87 -32.22 -32.31
N ALA A 268 19.61 -33.41 -31.75
CA ALA A 268 18.63 -34.37 -32.28
C ALA A 268 17.17 -33.94 -32.02
N GLY A 269 16.94 -32.79 -31.33
CA GLY A 269 15.61 -32.29 -31.04
C GLY A 269 14.96 -32.84 -29.78
N THR A 270 15.61 -33.75 -29.08
CA THR A 270 15.12 -34.34 -27.81
C THR A 270 15.19 -33.32 -26.69
N THR A 271 14.13 -33.22 -25.88
CA THR A 271 14.10 -32.32 -24.71
C THR A 271 14.17 -33.12 -23.42
N ARG A 272 15.01 -32.64 -22.48
CA ARG A 272 15.11 -33.19 -21.13
C ARG A 272 15.14 -32.10 -20.08
N VAL A 273 14.77 -32.41 -18.87
CA VAL A 273 14.80 -31.54 -17.70
C VAL A 273 15.88 -32.04 -16.75
N VAL A 274 16.81 -31.16 -16.40
CA VAL A 274 17.96 -31.47 -15.55
C VAL A 274 17.94 -30.54 -14.34
N SER A 275 18.37 -31.02 -13.17
CA SER A 275 18.53 -30.15 -12.01
C SER A 275 19.75 -29.22 -12.19
N LEU A 276 19.72 -28.06 -11.54
CA LEU A 276 20.82 -27.10 -11.61
C LEU A 276 22.13 -27.70 -11.08
N ASP A 277 22.08 -28.52 -10.02
CA ASP A 277 23.25 -29.16 -9.42
C ASP A 277 23.91 -30.14 -10.39
N GLN A 278 23.14 -30.84 -11.21
CA GLN A 278 23.67 -31.77 -12.23
C GLN A 278 24.35 -31.02 -13.40
N LEU A 279 24.07 -29.75 -13.57
CA LEU A 279 24.72 -28.92 -14.60
C LEU A 279 26.00 -28.24 -14.10
N GLN A 280 26.18 -28.15 -12.79
CA GLN A 280 27.37 -27.54 -12.15
C GLN A 280 28.43 -28.58 -11.75
N ALA A 281 28.06 -29.86 -11.73
CA ALA A 281 28.97 -30.99 -11.52
C ALA A 281 29.64 -31.39 -12.83
#